data_bce016c68844346c7925c54c37752aec
#
_entry.id   bce016c68844346c7925c54c37752aec
#
_cell.length_a   1.000
_cell.length_b   1.000
_cell.length_c   1.000
_cell.angle_alpha   90.00
_cell.angle_beta   90.00
_cell.angle_gamma   90.00
#
_symmetry.space_group_name_H-M   'P 1'
#
loop_
_entity.id
_entity.type
_entity.pdbx_description
1 polymer ?
#
loop_
_entity_poly.entity_id
_entity_poly.type
_entity_poly.pdbx_seq_one_letter_code
_entity_poly.pdbx_strand_id
1 'polypeptide(L)'
;MYKPTDKMGDLICENYALLQVMSRFGISLGFGDKSVQEVCDMNQVDCNTFLIVVNFLGEESNHIHDHLQGLSIPALVEYLKKAHSYFLDFQLPTIRRKLIEAIDCSSENEVAFLIVKFFDAYVHEVRKHMEYENEKVFTYVEHLLKGERLKDYSIGAFARHHDQINAKLTELKNIIIKYYPSGGDNQLLNATLFDIFSCEEDLASHNRVEDFIFVPAIMELEKEIK
;
A
#
# COMPACT_ATOMS: atom_id res chain seq x y z
N MET A 1 20.47 2.06 5.61
CA MET A 1 19.78 0.87 6.18
C MET A 1 19.59 1.08 7.67
N TYR A 2 18.33 1.11 8.11
CA TYR A 2 17.94 1.32 9.50
C TYR A 2 18.17 0.06 10.36
N LYS A 3 18.45 0.27 11.65
CA LYS A 3 18.82 -0.77 12.62
C LYS A 3 17.89 -0.72 13.83
N PRO A 4 17.78 -1.81 14.62
CA PRO A 4 16.97 -1.85 15.83
C PRO A 4 17.33 -0.76 16.87
N THR A 5 18.60 -0.31 16.88
CA THR A 5 19.12 0.70 17.79
C THR A 5 18.89 2.14 17.37
N ASP A 6 18.46 2.38 16.12
CA ASP A 6 18.22 3.72 15.62
C ASP A 6 16.96 4.30 16.25
N LYS A 7 16.86 5.61 16.36
CA LYS A 7 15.68 6.27 16.93
C LYS A 7 14.52 6.26 15.92
N MET A 8 13.35 5.81 16.36
CA MET A 8 12.17 5.73 15.51
C MET A 8 11.80 7.10 14.92
N GLY A 9 11.96 8.18 15.68
CA GLY A 9 11.70 9.54 15.22
C GLY A 9 12.57 9.96 14.05
N ASP A 10 13.84 9.57 14.04
CA ASP A 10 14.79 9.94 12.98
C ASP A 10 14.40 9.29 11.65
N LEU A 11 13.95 8.02 11.68
CA LEU A 11 13.47 7.33 10.47
C LEU A 11 12.36 8.11 9.78
N ILE A 12 11.39 8.61 10.56
CA ILE A 12 10.24 9.35 10.02
C ILE A 12 10.67 10.73 9.50
N CYS A 13 11.57 11.40 10.21
CA CYS A 13 12.08 12.70 9.80
C CYS A 13 12.90 12.61 8.50
N GLU A 14 13.60 11.51 8.28
CA GLU A 14 14.34 11.23 7.04
C GLU A 14 13.40 10.82 5.90
N ASN A 15 12.35 10.05 6.20
CA ASN A 15 11.38 9.57 5.20
C ASN A 15 9.96 9.54 5.76
N TYR A 16 9.20 10.60 5.52
CA TYR A 16 7.83 10.74 6.01
C TYR A 16 6.84 9.68 5.46
N ALA A 17 7.15 9.03 4.34
CA ALA A 17 6.31 7.95 3.81
C ALA A 17 6.25 6.74 4.76
N LEU A 18 7.24 6.59 5.67
CA LEU A 18 7.25 5.56 6.71
C LEU A 18 6.13 5.73 7.75
N LEU A 19 5.46 6.89 7.82
CA LEU A 19 4.25 7.06 8.64
C LEU A 19 3.16 6.04 8.28
N GLN A 20 2.98 5.77 6.98
CA GLN A 20 2.00 4.77 6.53
C GLN A 20 2.45 3.34 6.90
N VAL A 21 3.74 3.06 6.77
CA VAL A 21 4.31 1.76 7.17
C VAL A 21 4.09 1.51 8.65
N MET A 22 4.42 2.48 9.50
CA MET A 22 4.19 2.39 10.94
C MET A 22 2.73 2.16 11.30
N SER A 23 1.83 2.93 10.71
CA SER A 23 0.38 2.79 10.92
C SER A 23 -0.11 1.38 10.57
N ARG A 24 0.37 0.80 9.48
CA ARG A 24 0.04 -0.57 9.04
C ARG A 24 0.59 -1.64 9.98
N PHE A 25 1.74 -1.41 10.60
CA PHE A 25 2.22 -2.26 11.70
C PHE A 25 1.49 -2.02 13.02
N GLY A 26 0.60 -1.03 13.10
CA GLY A 26 -0.15 -0.69 14.32
C GLY A 26 0.67 0.13 15.31
N ILE A 27 1.73 0.78 14.87
CA ILE A 27 2.56 1.66 15.69
C ILE A 27 1.92 3.05 15.72
N SER A 28 1.58 3.51 16.91
CA SER A 28 1.04 4.86 17.14
C SER A 28 2.16 5.88 17.37
N LEU A 29 1.90 7.13 16.99
CA LEU A 29 2.79 8.25 17.31
C LEU A 29 2.84 8.53 18.83
N GLY A 30 3.85 9.30 19.27
CA GLY A 30 4.02 9.66 20.68
C GLY A 30 4.97 8.75 21.45
N PHE A 31 5.87 8.05 20.76
CA PHE A 31 6.84 7.11 21.33
C PHE A 31 8.09 7.79 21.94
N GLY A 32 8.23 9.12 21.84
CA GLY A 32 9.38 9.88 22.36
C GLY A 32 10.69 9.54 21.65
N ASP A 33 11.79 9.56 22.38
CA ASP A 33 13.15 9.29 21.86
C ASP A 33 13.52 7.79 21.86
N LYS A 34 12.53 6.91 21.76
CA LYS A 34 12.76 5.46 21.79
C LYS A 34 13.38 4.94 20.50
N SER A 35 14.16 3.86 20.64
CA SER A 35 14.70 3.11 19.51
C SER A 35 13.59 2.35 18.75
N VAL A 36 13.90 1.94 17.53
CA VAL A 36 13.01 1.09 16.72
C VAL A 36 12.61 -0.17 17.48
N GLN A 37 13.58 -0.86 18.12
CA GLN A 37 13.32 -2.06 18.90
C GLN A 37 12.34 -1.79 20.05
N GLU A 38 12.58 -0.74 20.86
CA GLU A 38 11.72 -0.40 21.99
C GLU A 38 10.29 -0.07 21.54
N VAL A 39 10.13 0.63 20.41
CA VAL A 39 8.82 0.96 19.87
C VAL A 39 8.11 -0.28 19.33
N CYS A 40 8.82 -1.17 18.63
CA CYS A 40 8.26 -2.44 18.16
C CYS A 40 7.81 -3.32 19.36
N ASP A 41 8.65 -3.45 20.40
CA ASP A 41 8.33 -4.24 21.60
C ASP A 41 7.07 -3.71 22.31
N MET A 42 6.97 -2.39 22.47
CA MET A 42 5.79 -1.74 23.07
C MET A 42 4.48 -1.99 22.34
N ASN A 43 4.55 -2.14 21.01
CA ASN A 43 3.38 -2.35 20.16
C ASN A 43 3.20 -3.81 19.74
N GLN A 44 4.01 -4.74 20.26
CA GLN A 44 3.99 -6.18 19.91
C GLN A 44 4.21 -6.43 18.41
N VAL A 45 5.05 -5.61 17.79
CA VAL A 45 5.41 -5.70 16.37
C VAL A 45 6.70 -6.51 16.21
N ASP A 46 6.74 -7.40 15.25
CA ASP A 46 7.97 -8.10 14.85
C ASP A 46 8.96 -7.10 14.27
N CYS A 47 9.99 -6.74 15.06
CA CYS A 47 10.95 -5.70 14.72
C CYS A 47 11.75 -6.05 13.45
N ASN A 48 12.05 -7.34 13.24
CA ASN A 48 12.78 -7.77 12.06
C ASN A 48 11.96 -7.57 10.78
N THR A 49 10.69 -8.01 10.78
CA THR A 49 9.78 -7.80 9.66
C THR A 49 9.55 -6.31 9.38
N PHE A 50 9.37 -5.49 10.45
CA PHE A 50 9.27 -4.04 10.30
C PHE A 50 10.50 -3.46 9.59
N LEU A 51 11.71 -3.80 10.05
CA LEU A 51 12.96 -3.30 9.47
C LEU A 51 13.18 -3.80 8.03
N ILE A 52 12.80 -5.03 7.70
CA ILE A 52 12.83 -5.54 6.33
C ILE A 52 12.00 -4.64 5.41
N VAL A 53 10.74 -4.36 5.78
CA VAL A 53 9.83 -3.53 4.97
C VAL A 53 10.35 -2.09 4.87
N VAL A 54 10.75 -1.48 6.00
CA VAL A 54 11.22 -0.10 6.04
C VAL A 54 12.49 0.10 5.22
N ASN A 55 13.47 -0.78 5.36
CA ASN A 55 14.72 -0.70 4.61
C ASN A 55 14.48 -0.93 3.12
N PHE A 56 13.62 -1.89 2.77
CA PHE A 56 13.25 -2.12 1.38
C PHE A 56 12.61 -0.89 0.72
N LEU A 57 11.68 -0.26 1.39
CA LEU A 57 11.02 0.93 0.85
C LEU A 57 11.93 2.16 0.82
N GLY A 58 12.98 2.19 1.65
CA GLY A 58 14.00 3.25 1.66
C GLY A 58 15.10 3.08 0.60
N GLU A 59 15.20 1.91 -0.04
CA GLU A 59 16.19 1.65 -1.08
C GLU A 59 15.57 1.74 -2.48
N GLU A 60 16.29 2.38 -3.42
CA GLU A 60 15.88 2.41 -4.83
C GLU A 60 16.13 1.09 -5.57
N SER A 61 16.92 0.18 -4.99
CA SER A 61 17.30 -1.09 -5.62
C SER A 61 16.41 -2.26 -5.18
N ASN A 62 15.96 -3.07 -6.14
CA ASN A 62 15.12 -4.25 -5.90
C ASN A 62 15.93 -5.50 -5.48
N HIS A 63 17.13 -5.35 -4.91
CA HIS A 63 18.01 -6.46 -4.53
C HIS A 63 17.78 -6.92 -3.10
N ILE A 64 16.72 -7.71 -2.83
CA ILE A 64 16.36 -8.12 -1.45
C ILE A 64 16.53 -9.60 -1.17
N HIS A 65 16.83 -10.42 -2.17
CA HIS A 65 16.89 -11.88 -1.96
C HIS A 65 17.76 -12.33 -0.79
N ASP A 66 18.72 -11.52 -0.34
CA ASP A 66 19.61 -11.86 0.78
C ASP A 66 19.08 -11.43 2.16
N HIS A 67 17.94 -10.70 2.25
CA HIS A 67 17.48 -10.06 3.49
C HIS A 67 16.15 -10.57 4.06
N LEU A 68 15.55 -11.61 3.46
CA LEU A 68 14.29 -12.18 3.96
C LEU A 68 14.46 -13.10 5.17
N GLN A 69 15.70 -13.29 5.66
CA GLN A 69 15.97 -14.15 6.79
C GLN A 69 15.28 -13.62 8.06
N GLY A 70 14.47 -14.46 8.68
CA GLY A 70 13.73 -14.11 9.89
C GLY A 70 12.47 -13.27 9.66
N LEU A 71 12.00 -13.14 8.41
CA LEU A 71 10.71 -12.52 8.10
C LEU A 71 9.57 -13.31 8.72
N SER A 72 8.68 -12.63 9.45
CA SER A 72 7.42 -13.20 9.93
C SER A 72 6.33 -13.06 8.87
N ILE A 73 6.01 -14.14 8.16
CA ILE A 73 4.92 -14.17 7.17
C ILE A 73 3.58 -13.71 7.79
N PRO A 74 3.17 -14.18 9.00
CA PRO A 74 1.95 -13.68 9.62
C PRO A 74 1.96 -12.15 9.85
N ALA A 75 3.08 -11.58 10.31
CA ALA A 75 3.19 -10.14 10.54
C ALA A 75 3.11 -9.36 9.20
N LEU A 76 3.69 -9.89 8.14
CA LEU A 76 3.62 -9.29 6.81
C LEU A 76 2.19 -9.34 6.23
N VAL A 77 1.48 -10.47 6.39
CA VAL A 77 0.06 -10.58 5.97
C VAL A 77 -0.81 -9.58 6.70
N GLU A 78 -0.64 -9.41 8.01
CA GLU A 78 -1.38 -8.40 8.78
C GLU A 78 -1.06 -6.97 8.32
N TYR A 79 0.20 -6.68 8.01
CA TYR A 79 0.61 -5.40 7.41
C TYR A 79 -0.12 -5.13 6.08
N LEU A 80 -0.18 -6.10 5.17
CA LEU A 80 -0.87 -5.99 3.88
C LEU A 80 -2.38 -5.83 4.05
N LYS A 81 -3.02 -6.62 4.93
CA LYS A 81 -4.46 -6.49 5.25
C LYS A 81 -4.82 -5.09 5.78
N LYS A 82 -3.97 -4.52 6.65
CA LYS A 82 -4.16 -3.14 7.15
C LYS A 82 -3.95 -2.09 6.07
N ALA A 83 -3.04 -2.33 5.12
CA ALA A 83 -2.90 -1.47 3.95
C ALA A 83 -4.18 -1.47 3.09
N HIS A 84 -4.78 -2.62 2.84
CA HIS A 84 -6.05 -2.73 2.10
C HIS A 84 -7.17 -1.96 2.80
N SER A 85 -7.35 -2.14 4.11
CA SER A 85 -8.34 -1.37 4.88
C SER A 85 -8.07 0.14 4.80
N TYR A 86 -6.82 0.57 4.91
CA TYR A 86 -6.47 1.98 4.77
C TYR A 86 -6.86 2.54 3.41
N PHE A 87 -6.53 1.86 2.32
CA PHE A 87 -6.88 2.32 0.98
C PHE A 87 -8.40 2.33 0.75
N LEU A 88 -9.09 1.23 1.08
CA LEU A 88 -10.49 1.02 0.73
C LEU A 88 -11.46 1.80 1.64
N ASP A 89 -11.13 1.95 2.93
CA ASP A 89 -12.05 2.49 3.92
C ASP A 89 -11.71 3.94 4.32
N PHE A 90 -10.50 4.41 4.02
CA PHE A 90 -10.07 5.76 4.40
C PHE A 90 -9.56 6.60 3.23
N GLN A 91 -8.49 6.18 2.54
CA GLN A 91 -7.78 7.02 1.57
C GLN A 91 -8.60 7.31 0.32
N LEU A 92 -9.07 6.27 -0.36
CA LEU A 92 -9.85 6.42 -1.59
C LEU A 92 -11.20 7.13 -1.35
N PRO A 93 -11.98 6.82 -0.31
CA PRO A 93 -13.18 7.59 0.04
C PRO A 93 -12.88 9.07 0.36
N THR A 94 -11.75 9.35 1.01
CA THR A 94 -11.34 10.72 1.33
C THR A 94 -11.00 11.51 0.07
N ILE A 95 -10.22 10.93 -0.85
CA ILE A 95 -9.90 11.53 -2.15
C ILE A 95 -11.19 11.78 -2.94
N ARG A 96 -12.10 10.81 -3.00
CA ARG A 96 -13.39 10.96 -3.68
C ARG A 96 -14.18 12.16 -3.18
N ARG A 97 -14.30 12.31 -1.87
CA ARG A 97 -15.01 13.44 -1.25
C ARG A 97 -14.37 14.77 -1.64
N LYS A 98 -13.04 14.89 -1.47
CA LYS A 98 -12.30 16.10 -1.84
C LYS A 98 -12.40 16.40 -3.34
N LEU A 99 -12.39 15.37 -4.18
CA LEU A 99 -12.53 15.53 -5.63
C LEU A 99 -13.90 16.12 -5.99
N ILE A 100 -14.99 15.62 -5.40
CA ILE A 100 -16.34 16.16 -5.59
C ILE A 100 -16.46 17.61 -5.09
N GLU A 101 -15.81 17.93 -3.97
CA GLU A 101 -15.77 19.30 -3.43
C GLU A 101 -14.95 20.25 -4.30
N ALA A 102 -13.86 19.76 -4.93
CA ALA A 102 -12.95 20.55 -5.73
C ALA A 102 -13.43 20.82 -7.16
N ILE A 103 -14.28 19.94 -7.71
CA ILE A 103 -14.77 20.04 -9.07
C ILE A 103 -16.24 20.49 -9.08
N ASP A 104 -16.57 21.36 -10.05
CA ASP A 104 -17.95 21.76 -10.26
C ASP A 104 -18.75 20.63 -10.94
N CYS A 105 -19.54 19.91 -10.14
CA CYS A 105 -20.44 18.85 -10.61
C CYS A 105 -21.81 19.39 -11.08
N SER A 106 -21.92 20.68 -11.44
CA SER A 106 -23.15 21.20 -12.06
C SER A 106 -23.48 20.43 -13.34
N SER A 107 -24.76 20.39 -13.69
CA SER A 107 -25.27 19.64 -14.85
C SER A 107 -24.67 20.08 -16.20
N GLU A 108 -23.94 21.18 -16.24
CA GLU A 108 -23.33 21.73 -17.45
C GLU A 108 -21.84 21.31 -17.62
N ASN A 109 -21.23 20.69 -16.59
CA ASN A 109 -19.82 20.31 -16.63
C ASN A 109 -19.65 18.79 -16.90
N GLU A 110 -19.71 18.41 -18.18
CA GLU A 110 -19.54 17.02 -18.61
C GLU A 110 -18.17 16.44 -18.20
N VAL A 111 -17.10 17.28 -18.19
CA VAL A 111 -15.75 16.85 -17.82
C VAL A 111 -15.69 16.49 -16.33
N ALA A 112 -16.31 17.29 -15.45
CA ALA A 112 -16.39 17.01 -14.03
C ALA A 112 -17.08 15.65 -13.76
N PHE A 113 -18.20 15.40 -14.42
CA PHE A 113 -18.91 14.14 -14.33
C PHE A 113 -18.05 12.94 -14.78
N LEU A 114 -17.34 13.09 -15.89
CA LEU A 114 -16.45 12.04 -16.41
C LEU A 114 -15.28 11.74 -15.44
N ILE A 115 -14.70 12.78 -14.81
CA ILE A 115 -13.64 12.62 -13.81
C ILE A 115 -14.10 11.77 -12.62
N VAL A 116 -15.27 12.10 -12.04
CA VAL A 116 -15.83 11.33 -10.91
C VAL A 116 -16.13 9.88 -11.33
N LYS A 117 -16.76 9.70 -12.47
CA LYS A 117 -17.06 8.36 -13.00
C LYS A 117 -15.80 7.53 -13.25
N PHE A 118 -14.76 8.15 -13.76
CA PHE A 118 -13.47 7.49 -13.98
C PHE A 118 -12.82 7.09 -12.65
N PHE A 119 -12.83 8.00 -11.67
CA PHE A 119 -12.32 7.71 -10.33
C PHE A 119 -13.11 6.57 -9.67
N ASP A 120 -14.44 6.58 -9.74
CA ASP A 120 -15.28 5.51 -9.18
C ASP A 120 -14.99 4.14 -9.83
N ALA A 121 -14.77 4.12 -11.15
CA ALA A 121 -14.36 2.91 -11.86
C ALA A 121 -12.97 2.42 -11.41
N TYR A 122 -12.03 3.34 -11.18
CA TYR A 122 -10.71 3.01 -10.63
C TYR A 122 -10.84 2.40 -9.23
N VAL A 123 -11.59 3.04 -8.32
CA VAL A 123 -11.83 2.53 -6.95
C VAL A 123 -12.44 1.13 -6.97
N HIS A 124 -13.36 0.87 -7.91
CA HIS A 124 -13.97 -0.45 -8.06
C HIS A 124 -12.93 -1.53 -8.42
N GLU A 125 -12.02 -1.24 -9.33
CA GLU A 125 -10.95 -2.18 -9.71
C GLU A 125 -9.97 -2.44 -8.56
N VAL A 126 -9.54 -1.37 -7.85
CA VAL A 126 -8.69 -1.51 -6.67
C VAL A 126 -9.35 -2.38 -5.60
N ARG A 127 -10.65 -2.12 -5.32
CA ARG A 127 -11.42 -2.91 -4.36
C ARG A 127 -11.48 -4.38 -4.75
N LYS A 128 -11.83 -4.67 -6.00
CA LYS A 128 -11.91 -6.04 -6.52
C LYS A 128 -10.58 -6.78 -6.38
N HIS A 129 -9.48 -6.10 -6.63
CA HIS A 129 -8.14 -6.66 -6.51
C HIS A 129 -7.80 -6.99 -5.05
N MET A 130 -7.92 -6.03 -4.14
CA MET A 130 -7.62 -6.22 -2.72
C MET A 130 -8.56 -7.21 -2.01
N GLU A 131 -9.84 -7.26 -2.41
CA GLU A 131 -10.78 -8.28 -1.92
C GLU A 131 -10.37 -9.68 -2.38
N TYR A 132 -9.93 -9.84 -3.64
CA TYR A 132 -9.39 -11.11 -4.12
C TYR A 132 -8.17 -11.56 -3.31
N GLU A 133 -7.26 -10.65 -3.00
CA GLU A 133 -6.09 -10.94 -2.16
C GLU A 133 -6.49 -11.37 -0.76
N ASN A 134 -7.37 -10.61 -0.12
CA ASN A 134 -7.87 -10.94 1.22
C ASN A 134 -8.53 -12.31 1.27
N GLU A 135 -9.38 -12.63 0.29
CA GLU A 135 -10.21 -13.85 0.30
C GLU A 135 -9.47 -15.09 -0.23
N LYS A 136 -8.58 -14.92 -1.20
CA LYS A 136 -7.94 -16.05 -1.87
C LYS A 136 -6.47 -16.19 -1.52
N VAL A 137 -5.70 -15.10 -1.68
CA VAL A 137 -4.24 -15.16 -1.51
C VAL A 137 -3.87 -15.36 -0.05
N PHE A 138 -4.40 -14.52 0.84
CA PHE A 138 -4.07 -14.62 2.27
C PHE A 138 -4.66 -15.87 2.91
N THR A 139 -5.84 -16.31 2.50
CA THR A 139 -6.41 -17.61 2.93
C THR A 139 -5.52 -18.78 2.49
N TYR A 140 -4.99 -18.75 1.27
CA TYR A 140 -4.02 -19.76 0.82
C TYR A 140 -2.77 -19.77 1.69
N VAL A 141 -2.23 -18.61 2.03
CA VAL A 141 -1.06 -18.50 2.92
C VAL A 141 -1.36 -19.05 4.31
N GLU A 142 -2.57 -18.80 4.85
CA GLU A 142 -3.00 -19.38 6.13
C GLU A 142 -3.03 -20.91 6.10
N HIS A 143 -3.41 -21.54 4.99
CA HIS A 143 -3.33 -22.99 4.81
C HIS A 143 -1.86 -23.47 4.75
N LEU A 144 -1.02 -22.79 4.00
CA LEU A 144 0.41 -23.11 3.94
C LEU A 144 1.07 -23.07 5.32
N LEU A 145 0.78 -22.04 6.14
CA LEU A 145 1.29 -21.93 7.51
C LEU A 145 0.85 -23.08 8.43
N LYS A 146 -0.24 -23.77 8.11
CA LYS A 146 -0.69 -24.99 8.80
C LYS A 146 -0.09 -26.27 8.20
N GLY A 147 0.77 -26.15 7.18
CA GLY A 147 1.33 -27.31 6.46
C GLY A 147 0.40 -27.90 5.39
N GLU A 148 -0.66 -27.18 5.01
CA GLU A 148 -1.67 -27.64 4.06
C GLU A 148 -1.44 -26.97 2.69
N ARG A 149 -1.00 -27.74 1.70
CA ARG A 149 -0.83 -27.23 0.32
C ARG A 149 -2.08 -27.50 -0.51
N LEU A 150 -2.71 -26.43 -1.01
CA LEU A 150 -3.83 -26.55 -1.96
C LEU A 150 -3.28 -26.93 -3.35
N LYS A 151 -3.79 -28.01 -3.96
CA LYS A 151 -3.25 -28.57 -5.23
C LYS A 151 -3.48 -27.68 -6.45
N ASP A 152 -4.52 -26.85 -6.43
CA ASP A 152 -4.97 -26.07 -7.59
C ASP A 152 -4.57 -24.59 -7.52
N TYR A 153 -3.75 -24.19 -6.55
CA TYR A 153 -3.31 -22.81 -6.39
C TYR A 153 -1.82 -22.73 -6.09
N SER A 154 -1.15 -21.73 -6.65
CA SER A 154 0.22 -21.33 -6.29
C SER A 154 0.37 -19.83 -6.33
N ILE A 155 1.25 -19.29 -5.48
CA ILE A 155 1.51 -17.86 -5.39
C ILE A 155 2.05 -17.27 -6.70
N GLY A 156 2.74 -18.06 -7.52
CA GLY A 156 3.24 -17.62 -8.82
C GLY A 156 2.16 -17.26 -9.84
N ALA A 157 0.89 -17.67 -9.62
CA ALA A 157 -0.23 -17.24 -10.45
C ALA A 157 -0.66 -15.80 -10.11
N PHE A 158 -0.44 -15.36 -8.88
CA PHE A 158 -0.78 -14.05 -8.37
C PHE A 158 0.13 -12.94 -8.92
N ALA A 159 1.43 -13.18 -9.00
CA ALA A 159 2.48 -12.19 -9.34
C ALA A 159 2.31 -11.44 -10.70
N ARG A 160 1.25 -11.66 -11.47
CA ARG A 160 1.07 -11.12 -12.83
C ARG A 160 0.03 -10.02 -12.97
N HIS A 161 -0.59 -9.54 -11.89
CA HIS A 161 -1.83 -8.73 -11.99
C HIS A 161 -1.70 -7.24 -11.64
N HIS A 162 -0.55 -6.75 -11.16
CA HIS A 162 -0.41 -5.38 -10.62
C HIS A 162 -0.31 -4.24 -11.65
N ASP A 163 0.14 -4.50 -12.88
CA ASP A 163 0.46 -3.43 -13.85
C ASP A 163 -0.73 -2.60 -14.35
N GLN A 164 -1.95 -3.16 -14.37
CA GLN A 164 -3.10 -2.50 -14.98
C GLN A 164 -3.73 -1.42 -14.11
N ILE A 165 -3.64 -1.54 -12.78
CA ILE A 165 -4.29 -0.64 -11.83
C ILE A 165 -3.57 0.71 -11.79
N ASN A 166 -2.23 0.70 -11.79
CA ASN A 166 -1.41 1.92 -11.76
C ASN A 166 -1.61 2.82 -12.98
N ALA A 167 -1.81 2.24 -14.16
CA ALA A 167 -2.01 3.01 -15.39
C ALA A 167 -3.27 3.90 -15.35
N LYS A 168 -4.36 3.43 -14.73
CA LYS A 168 -5.63 4.17 -14.65
C LYS A 168 -5.53 5.43 -13.80
N LEU A 169 -4.80 5.40 -12.68
CA LEU A 169 -4.65 6.58 -11.83
C LEU A 169 -3.81 7.67 -12.51
N THR A 170 -2.78 7.25 -13.25
CA THR A 170 -1.99 8.15 -14.10
C THR A 170 -2.86 8.80 -15.18
N GLU A 171 -3.77 8.07 -15.81
CA GLU A 171 -4.71 8.60 -16.79
C GLU A 171 -5.67 9.63 -16.17
N LEU A 172 -6.22 9.36 -14.98
CA LEU A 172 -7.07 10.29 -14.24
C LEU A 172 -6.37 11.63 -13.98
N LYS A 173 -5.13 11.58 -13.49
CA LYS A 173 -4.32 12.79 -13.27
C LYS A 173 -4.14 13.60 -14.57
N ASN A 174 -3.85 12.91 -15.67
CA ASN A 174 -3.71 13.56 -16.97
C ASN A 174 -5.02 14.23 -17.44
N ILE A 175 -6.16 13.61 -17.20
CA ILE A 175 -7.46 14.19 -17.54
C ILE A 175 -7.69 15.48 -16.73
N ILE A 176 -7.47 15.44 -15.43
CA ILE A 176 -7.64 16.63 -14.56
C ILE A 176 -6.70 17.73 -14.98
N ILE A 177 -5.39 17.45 -15.11
CA ILE A 177 -4.35 18.47 -15.39
C ILE A 177 -4.54 19.12 -16.77
N LYS A 178 -4.94 18.37 -17.78
CA LYS A 178 -4.96 18.83 -19.17
C LYS A 178 -6.31 19.35 -19.65
N TYR A 179 -7.40 18.82 -19.09
CA TYR A 179 -8.72 19.02 -19.68
C TYR A 179 -9.78 19.58 -18.72
N TYR A 180 -9.44 19.71 -17.43
CA TYR A 180 -10.40 20.33 -16.50
C TYR A 180 -10.53 21.82 -16.83
N PRO A 181 -11.77 22.37 -16.99
CA PRO A 181 -11.98 23.76 -17.33
C PRO A 181 -11.44 24.72 -16.26
N SER A 182 -10.78 25.79 -16.66
CA SER A 182 -10.35 26.86 -15.75
C SER A 182 -11.57 27.59 -15.18
N GLY A 183 -11.71 27.68 -13.86
CA GLY A 183 -12.80 28.45 -13.23
C GLY A 183 -13.24 27.94 -11.85
N GLY A 184 -12.73 26.79 -11.38
CA GLY A 184 -13.01 26.27 -10.04
C GLY A 184 -12.04 26.75 -8.97
N ASP A 185 -12.18 26.23 -7.74
CA ASP A 185 -11.22 26.44 -6.66
C ASP A 185 -9.92 25.67 -6.95
N ASN A 186 -8.97 26.37 -7.57
CA ASN A 186 -7.66 25.80 -7.91
C ASN A 186 -6.89 25.31 -6.68
N GLN A 187 -7.09 25.90 -5.49
CA GLN A 187 -6.37 25.47 -4.29
C GLN A 187 -6.85 24.10 -3.81
N LEU A 188 -8.17 23.89 -3.79
CA LEU A 188 -8.75 22.63 -3.38
C LEU A 188 -8.45 21.53 -4.43
N LEU A 189 -8.52 21.86 -5.71
CA LEU A 189 -8.17 20.93 -6.79
C LEU A 189 -6.67 20.52 -6.72
N ASN A 190 -5.77 21.47 -6.49
CA ASN A 190 -4.36 21.17 -6.30
C ASN A 190 -4.12 20.29 -5.08
N ALA A 191 -4.76 20.57 -3.94
CA ALA A 191 -4.66 19.74 -2.75
C ALA A 191 -5.16 18.31 -3.01
N THR A 192 -6.26 18.17 -3.76
CA THR A 192 -6.79 16.86 -4.16
C THR A 192 -5.83 16.12 -5.09
N LEU A 193 -5.19 16.80 -6.02
CA LEU A 193 -4.16 16.21 -6.87
C LEU A 193 -2.94 15.74 -6.07
N PHE A 194 -2.50 16.50 -5.06
CA PHE A 194 -1.45 16.03 -4.15
C PHE A 194 -1.84 14.73 -3.42
N ASP A 195 -3.08 14.62 -2.95
CA ASP A 195 -3.57 13.38 -2.34
C ASP A 195 -3.59 12.22 -3.35
N ILE A 196 -3.96 12.47 -4.61
CA ILE A 196 -3.95 11.46 -5.68
C ILE A 196 -2.51 11.01 -5.98
N PHE A 197 -1.55 11.93 -6.10
CA PHE A 197 -0.14 11.60 -6.30
C PHE A 197 0.41 10.78 -5.14
N SER A 198 0.16 11.22 -3.90
CA SER A 198 0.59 10.50 -2.69
C SER A 198 -0.03 9.10 -2.60
N CYS A 199 -1.30 8.96 -2.96
CA CYS A 199 -1.98 7.66 -3.01
C CYS A 199 -1.36 6.73 -4.05
N GLU A 200 -1.01 7.25 -5.23
CA GLU A 200 -0.34 6.47 -6.29
C GLU A 200 1.04 5.96 -5.83
N GLU A 201 1.85 6.82 -5.20
CA GLU A 201 3.16 6.44 -4.66
C GLU A 201 3.04 5.38 -3.55
N ASP A 202 2.05 5.52 -2.68
CA ASP A 202 1.80 4.58 -1.59
C ASP A 202 1.30 3.23 -2.12
N LEU A 203 0.40 3.21 -3.13
CA LEU A 203 -0.03 1.98 -3.81
C LEU A 203 1.14 1.31 -4.55
N ALA A 204 1.99 2.08 -5.21
CA ALA A 204 3.19 1.54 -5.85
C ALA A 204 4.14 0.91 -4.82
N SER A 205 4.31 1.55 -3.66
CA SER A 205 5.10 1.02 -2.54
C SER A 205 4.49 -0.27 -1.97
N HIS A 206 3.17 -0.34 -1.84
CA HIS A 206 2.43 -1.52 -1.43
C HIS A 206 2.67 -2.70 -2.40
N ASN A 207 2.46 -2.48 -3.69
CA ASN A 207 2.69 -3.49 -4.73
C ASN A 207 4.16 -3.97 -4.75
N ARG A 208 5.13 -3.06 -4.52
CA ARG A 208 6.55 -3.47 -4.39
C ARG A 208 6.78 -4.41 -3.22
N VAL A 209 6.15 -4.17 -2.06
CA VAL A 209 6.25 -5.09 -0.91
C VAL A 209 5.67 -6.45 -1.26
N GLU A 210 4.56 -6.51 -1.99
CA GLU A 210 3.98 -7.76 -2.45
C GLU A 210 4.87 -8.49 -3.43
N ASP A 211 5.32 -7.82 -4.49
CA ASP A 211 6.10 -8.45 -5.55
C ASP A 211 7.49 -8.91 -5.10
N PHE A 212 8.15 -8.13 -4.25
CA PHE A 212 9.57 -8.36 -3.91
C PHE A 212 9.82 -8.92 -2.51
N ILE A 213 8.85 -8.87 -1.59
CA ILE A 213 8.97 -9.46 -0.25
C ILE A 213 7.97 -10.61 -0.09
N PHE A 214 6.66 -10.32 -0.25
CA PHE A 214 5.61 -11.28 0.04
C PHE A 214 5.63 -12.49 -0.91
N VAL A 215 5.58 -12.27 -2.22
CA VAL A 215 5.57 -13.36 -3.20
C VAL A 215 6.81 -14.25 -3.08
N PRO A 216 8.05 -13.72 -3.02
CA PRO A 216 9.24 -14.55 -2.80
C PRO A 216 9.20 -15.35 -1.49
N ALA A 217 8.76 -14.75 -0.38
CA ALA A 217 8.66 -15.43 0.90
C ALA A 217 7.66 -16.61 0.85
N ILE A 218 6.51 -16.44 0.18
CA ILE A 218 5.54 -17.52 0.02
C ILE A 218 6.05 -18.59 -0.95
N MET A 219 6.78 -18.22 -2.00
CA MET A 219 7.40 -19.20 -2.90
C MET A 219 8.41 -20.10 -2.17
N GLU A 220 9.18 -19.56 -1.20
CA GLU A 220 10.06 -20.38 -0.37
C GLU A 220 9.25 -21.28 0.57
N LEU A 221 8.22 -20.77 1.24
CA LEU A 221 7.32 -21.56 2.08
C LEU A 221 6.66 -22.72 1.29
N GLU A 222 6.24 -22.48 0.03
CA GLU A 222 5.69 -23.52 -0.85
C GLU A 222 6.67 -24.68 -1.12
N LYS A 223 7.98 -24.39 -1.15
CA LYS A 223 9.01 -25.42 -1.37
C LYS A 223 9.25 -26.30 -0.13
N GLU A 224 9.05 -25.72 1.06
CA GLU A 224 9.23 -26.44 2.34
C GLU A 224 8.08 -27.41 2.61
N ILE A 225 6.88 -27.12 2.11
CA ILE A 225 5.67 -27.95 2.29
C ILE A 225 5.56 -28.93 1.10
N LYS A 226 5.85 -30.20 1.36
CA LYS A 226 5.81 -31.28 0.35
C LYS A 226 4.40 -31.82 0.12
#